data_9b9c3a1e464bb6dd3547256565a980d2
#
_entry.id   9b9c3a1e464bb6dd3547256565a980d2
#
_cell.length_a   1.000
_cell.length_b   1.000
_cell.length_c   1.000
_cell.angle_alpha   90.00
_cell.angle_beta   90.00
_cell.angle_gamma   90.00
#
_symmetry.space_group_name_H-M   'P 1'
#
loop_
_entity.id
_entity.type
_entity.pdbx_description
1 polymer ?
#
loop_
_entity_poly.entity_id
_entity_poly.type
_entity_poly.pdbx_seq_one_letter_code
_entity_poly.pdbx_strand_id
1 'polypeptide(L)'
;MSVALMWEARAVEGQGAELLAWARGQRLSPAPLRREVLRAPGDRVLVITWWDAEFDADLPELPDPAAGLVSRPVHRWRFEPVTADLTG
;
A
#
# COMPACT_ATOMS: atom_id res chain seq x y z
N MET A 1 7.57 -5.68 -18.00
CA MET A 1 7.98 -4.60 -17.06
C MET A 1 7.26 -4.78 -15.73
N SER A 2 7.90 -4.38 -14.66
CA SER A 2 7.29 -4.50 -13.33
C SER A 2 7.34 -3.17 -12.60
N VAL A 3 6.31 -2.90 -11.84
CA VAL A 3 6.23 -1.72 -10.99
C VAL A 3 5.61 -2.10 -9.65
N ALA A 4 6.13 -1.52 -8.57
CA ALA A 4 5.57 -1.67 -7.24
C ALA A 4 4.95 -0.35 -6.80
N LEU A 5 3.71 -0.40 -6.37
CA LEU A 5 3.01 0.74 -5.79
C LEU A 5 3.02 0.58 -4.28
N MET A 6 3.45 1.63 -3.59
CA MET A 6 3.46 1.66 -2.13
C MET A 6 2.47 2.70 -1.63
N TRP A 7 1.66 2.29 -0.68
CA TRP A 7 0.64 3.11 -0.02
C TRP A 7 0.89 3.02 1.47
N GLU A 8 1.15 4.15 2.12
CA GLU A 8 1.45 4.16 3.54
C GLU A 8 0.55 5.17 4.24
N ALA A 9 -0.08 4.73 5.31
CA ALA A 9 -0.95 5.58 6.11
C ALA A 9 -0.61 5.45 7.59
N ARG A 10 -0.85 6.52 8.32
CA ARG A 10 -0.73 6.53 9.78
C ARG A 10 -2.10 6.83 10.37
N ALA A 11 -2.59 5.93 11.19
CA ALA A 11 -3.88 6.11 11.85
C ALA A 11 -3.79 7.17 12.95
N VAL A 12 -4.94 7.71 13.30
CA VAL A 12 -5.10 8.45 14.56
C VAL A 12 -4.68 7.52 15.68
N GLU A 13 -4.06 8.06 16.71
CA GLU A 13 -3.52 7.28 17.82
C GLU A 13 -4.55 6.29 18.36
N GLY A 14 -4.15 5.03 18.46
CA GLY A 14 -4.99 3.94 18.92
C GLY A 14 -5.89 3.33 17.85
N GLN A 15 -5.90 3.85 16.62
CA GLN A 15 -6.78 3.39 15.55
C GLN A 15 -6.06 2.52 14.49
N GLY A 16 -4.86 2.05 14.82
CA GLY A 16 -4.06 1.27 13.87
C GLY A 16 -4.75 -0.02 13.43
N ALA A 17 -5.41 -0.72 14.35
CA ALA A 17 -6.11 -1.97 14.02
C ALA A 17 -7.28 -1.72 13.06
N GLU A 18 -7.99 -0.61 13.21
CA GLU A 18 -9.10 -0.25 12.33
C GLU A 18 -8.60 0.13 10.95
N LEU A 19 -7.49 0.88 10.88
CA LEU A 19 -6.87 1.21 9.60
C LEU A 19 -6.39 -0.05 8.89
N LEU A 20 -5.78 -0.97 9.61
CA LEU A 20 -5.32 -2.23 9.07
C LEU A 20 -6.48 -3.04 8.48
N ALA A 21 -7.57 -3.16 9.22
CA ALA A 21 -8.76 -3.88 8.77
C ALA A 21 -9.35 -3.22 7.53
N TRP A 22 -9.41 -1.88 7.52
CA TRP A 22 -9.90 -1.14 6.36
C TRP A 22 -9.04 -1.41 5.11
N ALA A 23 -7.72 -1.34 5.27
CA ALA A 23 -6.79 -1.55 4.15
C ALA A 23 -6.91 -2.98 3.60
N ARG A 24 -7.01 -3.98 4.48
CA ARG A 24 -7.17 -5.36 4.07
C ARG A 24 -8.47 -5.62 3.32
N GLY A 25 -9.49 -4.85 3.61
CA GLY A 25 -10.79 -4.99 2.97
C GLY A 25 -10.89 -4.34 1.60
N GLN A 26 -9.92 -3.52 1.21
CA GLN A 26 -9.96 -2.85 -0.08
C GLN A 26 -9.68 -3.82 -1.22
N ARG A 27 -10.49 -3.75 -2.26
CA ARG A 27 -10.33 -4.58 -3.45
C ARG A 27 -9.90 -3.72 -4.62
N LEU A 28 -8.95 -4.24 -5.39
CA LEU A 28 -8.44 -3.56 -6.58
C LEU A 28 -8.85 -4.35 -7.81
N SER A 29 -9.31 -3.65 -8.85
CA SER A 29 -9.72 -4.26 -10.10
C SER A 29 -9.10 -3.47 -11.26
N PRO A 30 -8.26 -4.10 -12.09
CA PRO A 30 -7.83 -5.49 -11.99
C PRO A 30 -7.00 -5.76 -10.74
N ALA A 31 -6.86 -7.02 -10.39
CA ALA A 31 -6.07 -7.41 -9.22
C ALA A 31 -4.56 -7.31 -9.52
N PRO A 32 -3.74 -6.93 -8.54
CA PRO A 32 -2.29 -6.96 -8.72
C PRO A 32 -1.75 -8.39 -8.80
N LEU A 33 -0.51 -8.53 -9.29
CA LEU A 33 0.17 -9.82 -9.29
C LEU A 33 0.40 -10.33 -7.87
N ARG A 34 0.69 -9.39 -6.96
CA ARG A 34 0.95 -9.69 -5.56
C ARG A 34 0.57 -8.48 -4.72
N ARG A 35 0.12 -8.72 -3.51
CA ARG A 35 -0.20 -7.68 -2.56
C ARG A 35 0.29 -8.09 -1.18
N GLU A 36 0.96 -7.17 -0.51
CA GLU A 36 1.35 -7.33 0.89
C GLU A 36 0.80 -6.19 1.72
N VAL A 37 0.32 -6.53 2.90
CA VAL A 37 -0.14 -5.55 3.88
C VAL A 37 0.74 -5.72 5.12
N LEU A 38 1.41 -4.64 5.52
CA LEU A 38 2.34 -4.64 6.64
C LEU A 38 1.94 -3.56 7.63
N ARG A 39 2.34 -3.76 8.86
CA ARG A 39 2.11 -2.75 9.91
C ARG A 39 3.42 -2.44 10.64
N ALA A 40 3.49 -1.25 11.21
CA ALA A 40 4.65 -0.80 11.97
C ALA A 40 4.18 -0.07 13.24
N PRO A 41 5.07 0.09 14.24
CA PRO A 41 4.75 0.89 15.42
C PRO A 41 4.29 2.30 15.05
N GLY A 42 3.50 2.92 15.89
CA GLY A 42 2.95 4.24 15.65
C GLY A 42 1.70 4.21 14.78
N ASP A 43 0.95 3.11 14.82
CA ASP A 43 -0.31 2.96 14.10
C ASP A 43 -0.17 3.13 12.58
N ARG A 44 0.94 2.66 12.03
CA ARG A 44 1.21 2.76 10.58
C ARG A 44 0.85 1.48 9.85
N VAL A 45 0.36 1.65 8.62
CA VAL A 45 0.00 0.55 7.71
C VAL A 45 0.64 0.83 6.35
N LEU A 46 1.28 -0.17 5.79
CA LEU A 46 1.89 -0.12 4.47
C LEU A 46 1.25 -1.19 3.60
N VAL A 47 0.84 -0.82 2.40
CA VAL A 47 0.35 -1.75 1.39
C VAL A 47 1.26 -1.65 0.18
N ILE A 48 1.79 -2.78 -0.25
CA ILE A 48 2.61 -2.85 -1.45
C ILE A 48 1.87 -3.74 -2.46
N THR A 49 1.74 -3.25 -3.69
CA THR A 49 1.16 -4.03 -4.79
C THR A 49 2.15 -4.10 -5.94
N TRP A 50 2.26 -5.28 -6.57
CA TRP A 50 3.16 -5.51 -7.70
C TRP A 50 2.34 -5.73 -8.96
N TRP A 51 2.81 -5.12 -10.06
CA TRP A 51 2.09 -5.09 -11.33
C TRP A 51 3.03 -5.39 -12.48
N ASP A 52 2.52 -6.12 -13.47
CA ASP A 52 3.19 -6.27 -14.76
C ASP A 52 2.72 -5.12 -15.66
N ALA A 53 3.46 -4.02 -15.61
CA ALA A 53 3.05 -2.79 -16.28
C ALA A 53 4.25 -1.85 -16.44
N GLU A 54 4.08 -0.85 -17.29
CA GLU A 54 5.05 0.24 -17.39
C GLU A 54 5.02 1.09 -16.13
N PHE A 55 6.12 1.77 -15.85
CA PHE A 55 6.27 2.55 -14.61
C PHE A 55 5.18 3.61 -14.45
N ASP A 56 4.77 4.22 -15.56
CA ASP A 56 3.78 5.31 -15.56
C ASP A 56 2.36 4.86 -15.92
N ALA A 57 2.11 3.56 -15.96
CA ALA A 57 0.80 3.03 -16.29
C ALA A 57 -0.27 3.50 -15.30
N ASP A 58 -1.49 3.65 -15.77
CA ASP A 58 -2.63 3.96 -14.92
C ASP A 58 -3.08 2.67 -14.24
N LEU A 59 -2.80 2.56 -12.94
CA LEU A 59 -3.04 1.35 -12.16
C LEU A 59 -4.00 1.65 -11.00
N PRO A 60 -4.80 0.65 -10.61
CA PRO A 60 -5.64 0.81 -9.42
C PRO A 60 -4.81 1.05 -8.16
N GLU A 61 -5.27 1.98 -7.33
CA GLU A 61 -4.63 2.28 -6.04
C GLU A 61 -5.68 2.26 -4.94
N LEU A 62 -5.24 1.98 -3.71
CA LEU A 62 -6.14 2.09 -2.58
C LEU A 62 -6.65 3.54 -2.47
N PRO A 63 -7.94 3.72 -2.22
CA PRO A 63 -8.47 5.06 -2.00
C PRO A 63 -7.97 5.66 -0.69
N ASP A 64 -8.27 6.92 -0.45
CA ASP A 64 -8.01 7.54 0.84
C ASP A 64 -9.00 6.99 1.87
N PRO A 65 -8.52 6.64 3.08
CA PRO A 65 -9.42 6.31 4.17
C PRO A 65 -10.25 7.51 4.61
N ALA A 66 -11.27 7.26 5.41
CA ALA A 66 -12.03 8.35 6.02
C ALA A 66 -11.08 9.29 6.78
N ALA A 67 -11.30 10.59 6.66
CA ALA A 67 -10.41 11.60 7.23
C ALA A 67 -10.20 11.44 8.74
N GLY A 68 -11.22 10.99 9.47
CA GLY A 68 -11.11 10.77 10.91
C GLY A 68 -10.30 9.56 11.30
N LEU A 69 -9.91 8.71 10.36
CA LEU A 69 -9.15 7.50 10.65
C LEU A 69 -7.64 7.73 10.56
N VAL A 70 -7.20 8.71 9.79
CA VAL A 70 -5.78 8.99 9.56
C VAL A 70 -5.36 10.30 10.19
N SER A 71 -4.11 10.34 10.66
CA SER A 71 -3.54 11.53 11.32
C SER A 71 -2.85 12.48 10.35
N ARG A 72 -2.63 12.05 9.11
CA ARG A 72 -2.00 12.83 8.06
C ARG A 72 -2.40 12.28 6.69
N PRO A 73 -2.15 13.01 5.60
CA PRO A 73 -2.39 12.49 4.24
C PRO A 73 -1.62 11.20 3.99
N VAL A 74 -2.22 10.32 3.20
CA VAL A 74 -1.62 9.06 2.78
C VAL A 74 -0.41 9.36 1.89
N HIS A 75 0.67 8.61 2.09
CA HIS A 75 1.84 8.68 1.22
C HIS A 75 1.72 7.61 0.15
N ARG A 76 2.03 7.96 -1.09
CA ARG A 76 1.95 7.08 -2.25
C ARG A 76 3.24 7.20 -3.05
N TRP A 77 3.88 6.06 -3.33
CA TRP A 77 5.12 6.00 -4.11
C TRP A 77 5.04 4.90 -5.13
N ARG A 78 5.81 5.06 -6.20
CA ARG A 78 6.05 4.01 -7.18
C ARG A 78 7.52 3.69 -7.24
N PHE A 79 7.83 2.41 -7.40
CA PHE A 79 9.20 1.94 -7.53
C PHE A 79 9.30 0.92 -8.65
N GLU A 80 10.41 0.94 -9.35
CA GLU A 80 10.73 -0.05 -10.37
C GLU A 80 11.67 -1.07 -9.75
N PRO A 81 11.30 -2.36 -9.68
CA PRO A 81 12.20 -3.38 -9.18
C PRO A 81 13.43 -3.50 -10.09
N VAL A 82 14.61 -3.52 -9.51
CA VAL A 82 15.86 -3.67 -10.23
C VAL A 82 16.42 -5.06 -10.06
N THR A 83 16.45 -5.56 -8.84
CA THR A 83 16.91 -6.91 -8.54
C THR A 83 16.06 -7.53 -7.43
N ALA A 84 16.06 -8.86 -7.39
CA ALA A 84 15.46 -9.60 -6.31
C ALA A 84 16.47 -10.67 -5.87
N ASP A 85 17.35 -10.29 -4.96
CA ASP A 85 18.41 -11.19 -4.49
C ASP A 85 17.87 -12.00 -3.31
N LEU A 86 17.86 -13.32 -3.48
CA LEU A 86 17.37 -14.25 -2.47
C LEU A 86 18.53 -15.04 -1.85
N THR A 87 19.71 -14.51 -1.85
CA THR A 87 20.86 -15.17 -1.23
C THR A 87 20.74 -15.07 0.28
N GLY A 88 20.62 -16.22 0.85
CA GLY A 88 20.62 -16.33 2.31
C GLY A 88 21.99 -16.05 2.89
#